data_c38c594d7b4c73b858dcdc2f658debda
#
_entry.id   c38c594d7b4c73b858dcdc2f658debda
#
_cell.length_a   1.000
_cell.length_b   1.000
_cell.length_c   1.000
_cell.angle_alpha   90.00
_cell.angle_beta   90.00
_cell.angle_gamma   90.00
#
_symmetry.space_group_name_H-M   'P 1'
#
loop_
_entity.id
_entity.type
_entity.pdbx_description
1 polymer ?
#
loop_
_entity_poly.entity_id
_entity_poly.type
_entity_poly.pdbx_seq_one_letter_code
_entity_poly.pdbx_strand_id
1 'polypeptide(L)'
;MRRGRRKTVSALLGGALLAGTLLVAPALADDDDDSPQQPESSQNEQPRTSGGFGYGGRALGPAPLEVLPPDPAYPVPEPLENPNLPEEVDVTPPWQENMVCDPFDKPGLEAFANLVGTHYGRPHYSTSRSCIDLKSEHYDGRAIDWALNANDPHDRRIGDAVAQWLTANNGEMARRFGIQSIIWNQRVWHAYDDSGWRRYVGQSPHTDHIHFSFTWDGAMMRTSWWTGVAVERPDLGPCRGVAGAYAAIPLAPRYEPCAPSLVSVSHTGYADVRPGGQGAGVSLLQEAMGLKPTGVLDQKTREALLAWQIEHGIPGTGVADQLSYAVALGEGVPDLPEHALAVPLPDYMTTPFTPFKRTVLGEGDQGDAVKLLQDALGVEADGNFGPKTREALEQFTAEHPLLTDGATTTALTWHLLEQAAYPTLPYRHLELQVGDEGFAVKVLQQQLGLEPDGKFGPITEEAVRKVQREAGLEPTGIVDGPTWAVADSGKGVSILLNGGDVDELGRTWADGSIVQGEADLPSADE
;
A
#
# COMPACT_ATOMS: atom_id res chain seq x y z
N MET A 1 -1.36 -74.96 2.89
CA MET A 1 -0.85 -75.64 4.10
C MET A 1 -0.05 -74.65 4.95
N ARG A 2 -0.37 -74.58 6.27
CA ARG A 2 0.30 -73.97 7.41
C ARG A 2 0.42 -72.44 7.36
N ARG A 3 -0.39 -71.56 8.11
CA ARG A 3 -0.59 -71.39 9.55
C ARG A 3 0.69 -71.09 10.34
N GLY A 4 0.75 -69.87 10.94
CA GLY A 4 1.59 -69.51 12.10
C GLY A 4 1.72 -68.02 12.30
N ARG A 5 0.89 -67.47 13.04
CA ARG A 5 0.86 -67.03 14.46
C ARG A 5 1.50 -65.69 14.72
N ARG A 6 0.65 -64.80 15.25
CA ARG A 6 0.84 -63.54 15.99
C ARG A 6 1.95 -63.61 17.06
N LYS A 7 2.65 -62.50 17.26
CA LYS A 7 3.04 -62.06 18.62
C LYS A 7 2.93 -60.55 18.72
N THR A 8 2.02 -60.11 19.59
CA THR A 8 1.92 -58.81 20.23
C THR A 8 3.06 -58.63 21.21
N VAL A 9 3.70 -57.46 21.23
CA VAL A 9 4.42 -56.98 22.40
C VAL A 9 4.03 -55.52 22.60
N SER A 10 3.30 -55.28 23.68
CA SER A 10 3.10 -53.98 24.30
C SER A 10 4.37 -53.57 25.05
N ALA A 11 4.80 -52.32 24.83
CA ALA A 11 5.69 -51.67 25.76
C ALA A 11 5.19 -50.22 25.98
N LEU A 12 4.67 -49.96 27.12
CA LEU A 12 4.44 -48.67 27.73
C LEU A 12 5.79 -48.05 28.15
N LEU A 13 5.99 -46.78 27.83
CA LEU A 13 6.88 -45.81 28.50
C LEU A 13 6.56 -44.49 27.85
N GLY A 14 5.86 -43.55 28.43
CA GLY A 14 6.29 -42.62 29.45
C GLY A 14 7.24 -41.59 28.86
N GLY A 15 6.70 -40.49 28.27
CA GLY A 15 7.52 -39.40 27.75
C GLY A 15 6.73 -38.11 27.78
N ALA A 16 7.20 -37.17 28.57
CA ALA A 16 6.63 -35.88 28.94
C ALA A 16 6.11 -35.06 27.74
N LEU A 17 4.87 -34.61 27.83
CA LEU A 17 4.36 -33.46 27.12
C LEU A 17 5.14 -32.21 27.57
N LEU A 18 6.07 -31.72 26.79
CA LEU A 18 6.47 -30.33 26.79
C LEU A 18 5.37 -29.57 26.02
N ALA A 19 4.44 -29.02 26.76
CA ALA A 19 3.55 -28.00 26.27
C ALA A 19 4.39 -26.76 25.97
N GLY A 20 4.81 -26.63 24.72
CA GLY A 20 5.23 -25.36 24.16
C GLY A 20 3.99 -24.46 24.10
N THR A 21 3.83 -23.58 25.06
CA THR A 21 2.93 -22.45 24.95
C THR A 21 3.47 -21.58 23.83
N LEU A 22 2.87 -21.69 22.64
CA LEU A 22 2.85 -20.59 21.70
C LEU A 22 2.20 -19.43 22.44
N LEU A 23 2.99 -18.45 22.83
CA LEU A 23 2.52 -17.13 23.14
C LEU A 23 2.01 -16.54 21.81
N VAL A 24 0.76 -16.84 21.47
CA VAL A 24 -0.02 -15.99 20.58
C VAL A 24 -0.09 -14.66 21.32
N ALA A 25 0.61 -13.66 20.82
CA ALA A 25 0.40 -12.30 21.25
C ALA A 25 -1.12 -12.04 21.14
N PRO A 26 -1.78 -11.46 22.14
CA PRO A 26 -3.17 -11.12 22.01
C PRO A 26 -3.27 -10.22 20.79
N ALA A 27 -4.09 -10.59 19.80
CA ALA A 27 -4.53 -9.67 18.79
C ALA A 27 -5.06 -8.45 19.55
N LEU A 28 -4.45 -7.30 19.33
CA LEU A 28 -4.94 -6.05 19.86
C LEU A 28 -6.37 -5.93 19.34
N ALA A 29 -7.33 -6.15 20.22
CA ALA A 29 -8.74 -5.98 19.89
C ALA A 29 -9.00 -4.48 19.97
N ASP A 30 -8.68 -3.79 18.87
CA ASP A 30 -9.16 -2.44 18.68
C ASP A 30 -10.59 -2.53 18.15
N ASP A 31 -11.52 -2.25 19.03
CA ASP A 31 -12.84 -1.80 18.63
C ASP A 31 -12.72 -0.37 18.08
N ASP A 32 -12.04 -0.22 16.91
CA ASP A 32 -12.05 1.03 16.14
C ASP A 32 -13.43 1.22 15.52
N ASP A 33 -14.42 1.48 16.36
CA ASP A 33 -15.72 2.02 15.94
C ASP A 33 -15.57 3.52 15.66
N ASP A 34 -14.73 3.85 14.68
CA ASP A 34 -14.48 5.21 14.20
C ASP A 34 -15.45 5.60 13.09
N SER A 35 -16.72 5.24 13.25
CA SER A 35 -17.73 5.60 12.28
C SER A 35 -18.35 6.95 12.54
N PRO A 36 -18.46 7.80 11.54
CA PRO A 36 -19.42 8.89 11.56
C PRO A 36 -20.82 8.29 11.52
N GLN A 37 -21.59 8.46 12.58
CA GLN A 37 -23.02 8.20 12.53
C GLN A 37 -23.62 9.09 11.45
N GLN A 38 -24.34 8.49 10.49
CA GLN A 38 -25.11 9.25 9.52
C GLN A 38 -26.16 10.08 10.28
N PRO A 39 -26.33 11.37 9.96
CA PRO A 39 -27.41 12.14 10.53
C PRO A 39 -28.74 11.66 9.96
N GLU A 40 -29.68 11.36 10.85
CA GLU A 40 -31.07 11.19 10.50
C GLU A 40 -31.56 12.44 9.74
N SER A 41 -32.29 12.20 8.64
CA SER A 41 -32.83 13.22 7.77
C SER A 41 -33.80 14.13 8.52
N SER A 42 -33.43 15.38 8.77
CA SER A 42 -34.35 16.47 8.99
C SER A 42 -33.95 17.65 8.11
N GLN A 43 -34.91 18.02 7.25
CA GLN A 43 -34.86 19.16 6.35
C GLN A 43 -34.60 20.46 7.12
N ASN A 44 -33.50 21.16 6.82
CA ASN A 44 -33.48 22.62 6.66
C ASN A 44 -32.06 23.04 6.23
N GLU A 45 -31.97 23.58 5.02
CA GLU A 45 -30.77 24.12 4.44
C GLU A 45 -30.41 25.48 5.05
N GLN A 46 -29.18 25.59 5.56
CA GLN A 46 -28.40 26.85 5.55
C GLN A 46 -26.93 26.52 5.26
N PRO A 47 -26.18 27.37 4.54
CA PRO A 47 -24.81 27.09 4.12
C PRO A 47 -23.88 27.03 5.33
N ARG A 48 -23.31 25.84 5.55
CA ARG A 48 -22.34 25.62 6.63
C ARG A 48 -20.94 26.00 6.14
N THR A 49 -20.39 26.99 6.77
CA THR A 49 -18.96 27.29 6.78
C THR A 49 -18.17 26.05 7.18
N SER A 50 -17.05 25.83 6.50
CA SER A 50 -16.11 24.73 6.67
C SER A 50 -15.76 24.43 8.14
N GLY A 51 -16.42 23.46 8.74
CA GLY A 51 -16.05 22.88 10.02
C GLY A 51 -15.71 21.42 9.79
N GLY A 52 -14.44 21.06 9.93
CA GLY A 52 -13.94 19.70 9.72
C GLY A 52 -14.67 18.70 10.60
N PHE A 53 -15.11 17.61 9.99
CA PHE A 53 -15.70 16.48 10.69
C PHE A 53 -14.54 15.59 11.18
N GLY A 54 -14.40 15.49 12.50
CA GLY A 54 -13.54 14.49 13.14
C GLY A 54 -14.21 13.13 13.13
N TYR A 55 -13.43 12.09 13.02
CA TYR A 55 -13.81 10.70 13.27
C TYR A 55 -14.65 10.56 14.52
N GLY A 56 -15.71 9.82 14.48
CA GLY A 56 -16.56 9.30 15.57
C GLY A 56 -16.63 9.97 16.92
N GLY A 57 -15.74 10.85 17.21
CA GLY A 57 -15.65 11.70 18.38
C GLY A 57 -15.55 13.17 17.97
N ARG A 58 -16.31 14.05 18.61
CA ARG A 58 -16.14 15.50 18.48
C ARG A 58 -14.67 15.85 18.62
N ALA A 59 -14.07 16.45 17.58
CA ALA A 59 -12.80 17.13 17.75
C ALA A 59 -13.00 18.24 18.77
N LEU A 60 -12.51 18.04 19.97
CA LEU A 60 -12.47 19.06 21.00
C LEU A 60 -11.29 19.97 20.70
N GLY A 61 -11.32 21.18 21.20
CA GLY A 61 -10.41 22.28 20.90
C GLY A 61 -8.90 21.93 20.87
N PRO A 62 -8.04 22.90 20.58
CA PRO A 62 -6.60 22.67 20.42
C PRO A 62 -6.00 21.87 21.57
N ALA A 63 -5.23 20.83 21.24
CA ALA A 63 -4.48 20.04 22.20
C ALA A 63 -3.09 19.78 21.59
N PRO A 64 -2.17 20.75 21.71
CA PRO A 64 -0.84 20.62 21.14
C PRO A 64 -0.12 19.37 21.65
N LEU A 65 0.73 18.80 20.83
CA LEU A 65 1.57 17.68 21.22
C LEU A 65 2.48 18.10 22.38
N GLU A 66 2.43 17.34 23.46
CA GLU A 66 3.30 17.55 24.64
C GLU A 66 4.52 16.66 24.50
N VAL A 67 5.58 17.18 23.91
CA VAL A 67 6.82 16.44 23.72
C VAL A 67 7.60 16.39 25.03
N LEU A 68 7.98 15.22 25.47
CA LEU A 68 8.84 15.07 26.64
C LEU A 68 10.24 15.61 26.35
N PRO A 69 10.88 16.30 27.31
CA PRO A 69 12.24 16.80 27.13
C PRO A 69 13.23 15.64 26.90
N PRO A 70 14.34 15.90 26.16
CA PRO A 70 15.39 14.92 26.00
C PRO A 70 15.88 14.35 27.33
N ASP A 71 16.15 13.05 27.35
CA ASP A 71 16.63 12.33 28.52
C ASP A 71 17.73 11.35 28.10
N PRO A 72 18.98 11.52 28.56
CA PRO A 72 20.08 10.62 28.20
C PRO A 72 19.85 9.14 28.55
N ALA A 73 18.96 8.84 29.49
CA ALA A 73 18.58 7.47 29.83
C ALA A 73 17.68 6.82 28.77
N TYR A 74 17.07 7.61 27.90
CA TYR A 74 16.15 7.19 26.84
C TYR A 74 16.47 7.94 25.55
N PRO A 75 17.59 7.63 24.90
CA PRO A 75 17.99 8.32 23.67
C PRO A 75 17.01 8.04 22.54
N VAL A 76 16.71 9.06 21.76
CA VAL A 76 15.87 8.96 20.56
C VAL A 76 16.76 9.28 19.36
N PRO A 77 16.79 8.44 18.33
CA PRO A 77 17.51 8.75 17.09
C PRO A 77 17.06 10.08 16.47
N GLU A 78 17.99 10.76 15.79
CA GLU A 78 17.64 11.94 15.00
C GLU A 78 16.62 11.55 13.89
N PRO A 79 15.78 12.48 13.45
CA PRO A 79 14.84 12.20 12.36
C PRO A 79 15.53 11.72 11.08
N LEU A 80 14.84 10.88 10.32
CA LEU A 80 15.29 10.45 9.01
C LEU A 80 15.44 11.62 8.06
N GLU A 81 16.50 11.62 7.25
CA GLU A 81 16.75 12.59 6.20
C GLU A 81 16.70 11.93 4.82
N ASN A 82 16.22 12.68 3.82
CA ASN A 82 16.25 12.26 2.42
C ASN A 82 16.79 13.40 1.57
N PRO A 83 18.04 13.27 1.04
CA PRO A 83 18.69 14.35 0.29
C PRO A 83 18.09 14.60 -1.10
N ASN A 84 17.20 13.71 -1.56
CA ASN A 84 16.59 13.80 -2.88
C ASN A 84 15.20 14.46 -2.87
N LEU A 85 14.78 15.01 -1.74
CA LEU A 85 13.48 15.68 -1.67
C LEU A 85 13.48 16.95 -2.53
N PRO A 86 12.40 17.19 -3.31
CA PRO A 86 12.23 18.44 -4.03
C PRO A 86 11.93 19.59 -3.06
N GLU A 87 12.06 20.84 -3.53
CA GLU A 87 11.67 22.02 -2.75
C GLU A 87 10.16 22.02 -2.50
N GLU A 88 9.37 21.64 -3.50
CA GLU A 88 7.92 21.54 -3.44
C GLU A 88 7.50 20.40 -2.51
N VAL A 89 6.39 20.61 -1.80
CA VAL A 89 5.78 19.63 -0.89
C VAL A 89 4.52 19.06 -1.54
N ASP A 90 4.32 17.77 -1.39
CA ASP A 90 3.16 17.05 -1.93
C ASP A 90 1.83 17.71 -1.53
N VAL A 91 0.94 17.90 -2.51
CA VAL A 91 -0.42 18.39 -2.27
C VAL A 91 -1.24 17.29 -1.59
N THR A 92 -1.79 17.62 -0.44
CA THR A 92 -2.68 16.69 0.28
C THR A 92 -4.10 16.79 -0.27
N PRO A 93 -4.74 15.68 -0.66
CA PRO A 93 -6.16 15.68 -1.03
C PRO A 93 -7.04 16.00 0.18
N PRO A 94 -8.33 16.32 -0.04
CA PRO A 94 -9.34 16.26 1.00
C PRO A 94 -9.34 14.88 1.67
N TRP A 95 -9.94 14.80 2.87
CA TRP A 95 -10.07 13.54 3.57
C TRP A 95 -10.57 12.40 2.66
N GLN A 96 -9.85 11.29 2.69
CA GLN A 96 -10.15 10.08 1.94
C GLN A 96 -10.66 9.00 2.87
N GLU A 97 -11.98 8.94 3.04
CA GLU A 97 -12.60 7.89 3.85
C GLU A 97 -12.40 6.50 3.24
N ASN A 98 -12.56 5.45 4.06
CA ASN A 98 -12.62 4.09 3.56
C ASN A 98 -13.88 3.91 2.69
N MET A 99 -13.67 3.50 1.46
CA MET A 99 -14.75 3.19 0.51
C MET A 99 -14.61 1.78 -0.09
N VAL A 100 -13.52 1.10 0.18
CA VAL A 100 -13.15 -0.17 -0.46
C VAL A 100 -12.98 -1.26 0.58
N CYS A 101 -13.40 -2.47 0.29
CA CYS A 101 -13.01 -3.63 1.08
C CYS A 101 -11.84 -4.33 0.39
N ASP A 102 -10.64 -3.97 0.80
CA ASP A 102 -9.41 -4.49 0.24
C ASP A 102 -8.34 -4.70 1.32
N PRO A 103 -8.56 -5.69 2.22
CA PRO A 103 -7.67 -5.98 3.33
C PRO A 103 -6.36 -6.62 2.83
N PHE A 104 -5.61 -5.85 2.08
CA PHE A 104 -4.33 -6.23 1.51
C PHE A 104 -3.38 -5.03 1.63
N ASP A 105 -2.23 -5.25 2.24
CA ASP A 105 -1.27 -4.20 2.51
C ASP A 105 -0.81 -3.53 1.22
N LYS A 106 -0.61 -2.22 1.29
CA LYS A 106 -0.08 -1.44 0.18
C LYS A 106 1.41 -1.24 0.38
N PRO A 107 2.22 -1.15 -0.69
CA PRO A 107 3.67 -1.11 -0.58
C PRO A 107 4.17 0.06 0.27
N GLY A 108 3.53 1.23 0.21
CA GLY A 108 3.94 2.40 0.98
C GLY A 108 3.76 2.25 2.49
N LEU A 109 2.78 1.43 2.92
CA LEU A 109 2.60 1.14 4.34
C LEU A 109 3.74 0.28 4.88
N GLU A 110 4.02 -0.83 4.18
CA GLU A 110 5.12 -1.72 4.56
C GLU A 110 6.45 -0.98 4.56
N ALA A 111 6.71 -0.20 3.50
CA ALA A 111 7.93 0.60 3.38
C ALA A 111 8.07 1.61 4.54
N PHE A 112 7.02 2.37 4.86
CA PHE A 112 7.04 3.32 5.97
C PHE A 112 7.22 2.61 7.32
N ALA A 113 6.47 1.54 7.58
CA ALA A 113 6.54 0.81 8.85
C ALA A 113 7.92 0.20 9.07
N ASN A 114 8.50 -0.42 8.03
CA ASN A 114 9.82 -1.03 8.11
C ASN A 114 10.92 0.04 8.27
N LEU A 115 10.83 1.15 7.52
CA LEU A 115 11.75 2.26 7.59
C LEU A 115 11.79 2.87 9.00
N VAL A 116 10.63 3.31 9.49
CA VAL A 116 10.51 3.96 10.80
C VAL A 116 10.73 2.98 11.94
N GLY A 117 10.16 1.77 11.83
CA GLY A 117 10.32 0.73 12.83
C GLY A 117 11.77 0.29 13.02
N THR A 118 12.53 0.14 11.94
CA THR A 118 13.96 -0.19 11.97
C THR A 118 14.78 0.96 12.55
N HIS A 119 14.57 2.18 12.06
CA HIS A 119 15.32 3.36 12.48
C HIS A 119 15.19 3.64 13.99
N TYR A 120 13.98 3.54 14.53
CA TYR A 120 13.73 3.78 15.96
C TYR A 120 13.81 2.52 16.84
N GLY A 121 14.18 1.36 16.28
CA GLY A 121 14.31 0.11 17.01
C GLY A 121 12.97 -0.42 17.57
N ARG A 122 11.87 -0.16 16.87
CA ARG A 122 10.52 -0.59 17.22
C ARG A 122 9.84 -1.26 16.00
N PRO A 123 10.22 -2.51 15.65
CA PRO A 123 9.83 -3.14 14.39
C PRO A 123 8.39 -3.71 14.39
N HIS A 124 7.64 -3.58 15.49
CA HIS A 124 6.32 -4.18 15.59
C HIS A 124 5.22 -3.22 15.16
N TYR A 125 4.40 -3.67 14.22
CA TYR A 125 3.24 -2.93 13.73
C TYR A 125 2.14 -3.89 13.27
N SER A 126 0.92 -3.38 13.11
CA SER A 126 -0.17 -4.06 12.40
C SER A 126 -0.70 -3.16 11.27
N THR A 127 -1.24 -3.78 10.23
CA THR A 127 -1.67 -3.11 9.01
C THR A 127 -3.11 -3.47 8.64
N SER A 128 -3.34 -4.07 7.48
CA SER A 128 -4.68 -4.39 6.99
C SER A 128 -5.39 -5.43 7.85
N ARG A 129 -6.72 -5.28 7.96
CA ARG A 129 -7.63 -6.16 8.72
C ARG A 129 -8.81 -6.56 7.85
N SER A 130 -9.46 -7.67 8.19
CA SER A 130 -10.70 -8.09 7.53
C SER A 130 -11.78 -7.01 7.65
N CYS A 131 -12.47 -6.74 6.56
CA CYS A 131 -13.50 -5.70 6.52
C CYS A 131 -14.68 -6.08 7.43
N ILE A 132 -15.03 -5.20 8.35
CA ILE A 132 -16.23 -5.32 9.20
C ILE A 132 -17.30 -4.37 8.68
N ASP A 133 -16.94 -3.15 8.34
CA ASP A 133 -17.80 -2.09 7.84
C ASP A 133 -17.02 -1.14 6.91
N LEU A 134 -17.50 0.09 6.71
CA LEU A 134 -16.86 1.11 5.83
C LEU A 134 -16.17 2.21 6.65
N LYS A 135 -15.52 1.87 7.75
CA LYS A 135 -15.16 2.86 8.74
C LYS A 135 -13.66 3.01 9.01
N SER A 136 -12.82 2.08 8.61
CA SER A 136 -11.40 2.09 8.94
C SER A 136 -10.53 1.89 7.70
N GLU A 137 -9.46 2.67 7.56
CA GLU A 137 -8.49 2.54 6.48
C GLU A 137 -7.65 1.26 6.58
N HIS A 138 -7.70 0.55 7.68
CA HIS A 138 -7.17 -0.82 7.77
C HIS A 138 -7.90 -1.80 6.83
N TYR A 139 -9.18 -1.54 6.52
CA TYR A 139 -9.98 -2.41 5.64
C TYR A 139 -9.69 -2.21 4.16
N ASP A 140 -9.04 -1.13 3.78
CA ASP A 140 -8.54 -0.90 2.42
C ASP A 140 -7.01 -0.89 2.31
N GLY A 141 -6.33 -1.30 3.39
CA GLY A 141 -4.88 -1.44 3.45
C GLY A 141 -4.15 -0.10 3.44
N ARG A 142 -4.74 0.98 4.01
CA ARG A 142 -4.15 2.33 4.08
C ARG A 142 -3.89 2.83 5.50
N ALA A 143 -3.91 1.95 6.50
CA ALA A 143 -3.57 2.34 7.87
C ALA A 143 -2.55 1.41 8.51
N ILE A 144 -1.79 1.96 9.45
CA ILE A 144 -0.78 1.27 10.26
C ILE A 144 -1.02 1.63 11.73
N ASP A 145 -0.95 0.62 12.59
CA ASP A 145 -0.81 0.78 14.03
C ASP A 145 0.63 0.38 14.41
N TRP A 146 1.44 1.36 14.71
CA TRP A 146 2.83 1.15 15.13
C TRP A 146 2.88 1.01 16.64
N ALA A 147 3.30 -0.16 17.13
CA ALA A 147 3.28 -0.53 18.54
C ALA A 147 4.26 0.30 19.36
N LEU A 148 3.72 1.24 20.15
CA LEU A 148 4.43 2.10 21.10
C LEU A 148 3.54 2.32 22.33
N ASN A 149 4.10 2.30 23.52
CA ASN A 149 3.34 2.54 24.75
C ASN A 149 3.58 3.97 25.28
N ALA A 150 2.59 4.84 25.16
CA ALA A 150 2.65 6.22 25.64
C ALA A 150 2.87 6.33 27.18
N ASN A 151 2.66 5.24 27.93
CA ASN A 151 2.93 5.18 29.37
C ASN A 151 4.36 4.70 29.69
N ASP A 152 5.09 4.19 28.70
CA ASP A 152 6.53 3.90 28.82
C ASP A 152 7.34 5.16 28.46
N PRO A 153 8.31 5.59 29.30
CA PRO A 153 9.04 6.84 29.04
C PRO A 153 9.88 6.84 27.76
N HIS A 154 10.37 5.68 27.31
CA HIS A 154 11.17 5.60 26.08
C HIS A 154 10.27 5.61 24.84
N ASP A 155 9.27 4.73 24.80
CA ASP A 155 8.31 4.68 23.70
C ASP A 155 7.57 6.01 23.52
N ARG A 156 7.20 6.66 24.65
CA ARG A 156 6.58 7.98 24.63
C ARG A 156 7.47 9.02 23.93
N ARG A 157 8.78 9.05 24.22
CA ARG A 157 9.71 9.99 23.58
C ARG A 157 9.88 9.71 22.09
N ILE A 158 9.96 8.42 21.71
CA ILE A 158 10.01 8.03 20.30
C ILE A 158 8.73 8.48 19.59
N GLY A 159 7.56 8.14 20.10
CA GLY A 159 6.28 8.51 19.51
C GLY A 159 6.09 10.03 19.40
N ASP A 160 6.42 10.78 20.46
CA ASP A 160 6.36 12.24 20.46
C ASP A 160 7.33 12.85 19.41
N ALA A 161 8.57 12.32 19.31
CA ALA A 161 9.56 12.81 18.35
C ALA A 161 9.15 12.54 16.90
N VAL A 162 8.67 11.34 16.60
CA VAL A 162 8.17 10.98 15.26
C VAL A 162 6.94 11.82 14.90
N ALA A 163 5.98 11.95 15.82
CA ALA A 163 4.80 12.76 15.62
C ALA A 163 5.16 14.25 15.39
N GLN A 164 6.13 14.78 16.15
CA GLN A 164 6.63 16.15 15.96
C GLN A 164 7.33 16.32 14.62
N TRP A 165 8.24 15.41 14.25
CA TRP A 165 8.94 15.42 12.97
C TRP A 165 7.98 15.42 11.79
N LEU A 166 7.01 14.51 11.80
CA LEU A 166 6.04 14.38 10.71
C LEU A 166 5.14 15.61 10.58
N THR A 167 4.78 16.26 11.69
CA THR A 167 3.80 17.35 11.70
C THR A 167 4.42 18.75 11.77
N ALA A 168 5.75 18.85 11.88
CA ALA A 168 6.46 20.13 11.79
C ALA A 168 6.22 20.80 10.42
N ASN A 169 6.40 22.14 10.36
CA ASN A 169 6.27 22.93 9.12
C ASN A 169 4.94 22.65 8.38
N ASN A 170 3.83 22.66 9.11
CA ASN A 170 2.51 22.34 8.57
C ASN A 170 2.41 20.93 7.99
N GLY A 171 3.07 19.96 8.62
CA GLY A 171 3.02 18.54 8.23
C GLY A 171 3.84 18.24 6.97
N GLU A 172 4.94 18.93 6.75
CA GLU A 172 5.77 18.74 5.57
C GLU A 172 6.13 17.26 5.38
N MET A 173 6.71 16.61 6.40
CA MET A 173 7.12 15.22 6.28
C MET A 173 5.94 14.25 6.18
N ALA A 174 4.84 14.51 6.92
CA ALA A 174 3.62 13.71 6.77
C ALA A 174 3.07 13.76 5.34
N ARG A 175 3.07 14.94 4.70
CA ARG A 175 2.66 15.10 3.30
C ARG A 175 3.59 14.35 2.34
N ARG A 176 4.92 14.43 2.57
CA ARG A 176 5.93 13.74 1.75
C ARG A 176 5.82 12.21 1.82
N PHE A 177 5.32 11.65 2.92
CA PHE A 177 4.95 10.24 3.03
C PHE A 177 3.52 9.95 2.57
N GLY A 178 2.70 10.98 2.38
CA GLY A 178 1.27 10.85 2.08
C GLY A 178 0.43 10.41 3.28
N ILE A 179 0.85 10.77 4.50
CA ILE A 179 0.07 10.54 5.72
C ILE A 179 -1.02 11.60 5.82
N GLN A 180 -2.28 11.17 5.86
CA GLN A 180 -3.42 12.08 5.98
C GLN A 180 -3.87 12.31 7.42
N SER A 181 -3.62 11.36 8.34
CA SER A 181 -4.00 11.46 9.75
C SER A 181 -3.02 10.71 10.65
N ILE A 182 -2.80 11.27 11.85
CA ILE A 182 -1.99 10.65 12.90
C ILE A 182 -2.80 10.72 14.20
N ILE A 183 -2.97 9.57 14.87
CA ILE A 183 -3.57 9.53 16.21
C ILE A 183 -2.52 9.00 17.19
N TRP A 184 -2.21 9.77 18.21
CA TRP A 184 -1.25 9.42 19.24
C TRP A 184 -1.60 9.99 20.60
N ASN A 185 -1.60 9.14 21.60
CA ASN A 185 -1.74 9.53 23.01
C ASN A 185 -2.90 10.53 23.24
N GLN A 186 -4.13 10.13 22.85
CA GLN A 186 -5.36 10.90 22.97
C GLN A 186 -5.39 12.22 22.14
N ARG A 187 -4.55 12.32 21.10
CA ARG A 187 -4.51 13.47 20.20
C ARG A 187 -4.58 13.01 18.76
N VAL A 188 -5.16 13.85 17.90
CA VAL A 188 -5.27 13.61 16.47
C VAL A 188 -4.77 14.83 15.70
N TRP A 189 -4.10 14.57 14.59
CA TRP A 189 -3.63 15.56 13.63
C TRP A 189 -4.03 15.11 12.22
N HIS A 190 -4.35 16.09 11.36
CA HIS A 190 -4.75 15.83 9.98
C HIS A 190 -3.98 16.72 9.00
N ALA A 191 -3.52 16.14 7.89
CA ALA A 191 -2.78 16.87 6.86
C ALA A 191 -3.66 17.79 6.00
N TYR A 192 -4.96 17.54 5.95
CA TYR A 192 -5.94 18.31 5.16
C TYR A 192 -6.56 19.48 5.91
N ASP A 193 -6.11 19.77 7.13
CA ASP A 193 -6.74 20.71 8.05
C ASP A 193 -5.65 21.46 8.84
N ASP A 194 -5.67 22.77 8.79
CA ASP A 194 -4.66 23.65 9.43
C ASP A 194 -4.86 23.83 10.94
N SER A 195 -5.80 23.12 11.57
CA SER A 195 -6.09 23.29 13.00
C SER A 195 -5.04 22.65 13.93
N GLY A 196 -4.05 21.96 13.39
CA GLY A 196 -2.99 21.31 14.16
C GLY A 196 -3.50 20.16 15.04
N TRP A 197 -2.74 19.81 16.08
CA TRP A 197 -3.10 18.76 17.01
C TRP A 197 -4.33 19.13 17.85
N ARG A 198 -5.29 18.21 17.93
CA ARG A 198 -6.54 18.32 18.68
C ARG A 198 -6.72 17.13 19.61
N ARG A 199 -7.60 17.29 20.62
CA ARG A 199 -7.96 16.17 21.47
C ARG A 199 -8.77 15.15 20.69
N TYR A 200 -8.31 13.90 20.69
CA TYR A 200 -9.03 12.75 20.20
C TYR A 200 -9.98 12.21 21.28
N VAL A 201 -11.21 11.87 20.90
CA VAL A 201 -12.26 11.37 21.80
C VAL A 201 -12.97 10.13 21.24
N GLY A 202 -12.32 9.36 20.37
CA GLY A 202 -12.75 8.04 19.95
C GLY A 202 -12.68 7.01 21.08
N GLN A 203 -13.13 5.78 20.81
CA GLN A 203 -13.18 4.72 21.81
C GLN A 203 -11.78 4.25 22.25
N SER A 204 -10.84 4.08 21.30
CA SER A 204 -9.45 3.80 21.61
C SER A 204 -8.68 5.08 21.93
N PRO A 205 -7.99 5.19 23.07
CA PRO A 205 -7.20 6.37 23.41
C PRO A 205 -5.86 6.46 22.65
N HIS A 206 -5.47 5.45 21.88
CA HIS A 206 -4.19 5.33 21.15
C HIS A 206 -2.99 5.61 22.07
N THR A 207 -2.95 4.94 23.23
CA THR A 207 -1.85 5.00 24.19
C THR A 207 -0.90 3.80 24.11
N ASP A 208 -1.27 2.78 23.38
CA ASP A 208 -0.56 1.51 23.14
C ASP A 208 0.00 1.37 21.71
N HIS A 209 -0.37 2.28 20.82
CA HIS A 209 0.17 2.42 19.48
C HIS A 209 0.01 3.85 18.96
N ILE A 210 0.73 4.18 17.90
CA ILE A 210 0.52 5.36 17.09
C ILE A 210 -0.13 4.92 15.78
N HIS A 211 -1.31 5.48 15.49
CA HIS A 211 -2.06 5.18 14.28
C HIS A 211 -1.70 6.17 13.18
N PHE A 212 -1.46 5.67 11.97
CA PHE A 212 -1.25 6.44 10.76
C PHE A 212 -2.24 6.02 9.69
N SER A 213 -3.00 6.96 9.13
CA SER A 213 -3.79 6.77 7.92
C SER A 213 -3.11 7.44 6.73
N PHE A 214 -3.11 6.77 5.58
CA PHE A 214 -2.44 7.23 4.36
C PHE A 214 -3.44 7.64 3.28
N THR A 215 -3.04 8.61 2.45
CA THR A 215 -3.67 8.87 1.16
C THR A 215 -3.37 7.71 0.19
N TRP A 216 -4.10 7.63 -0.91
CA TRP A 216 -3.80 6.64 -1.94
C TRP A 216 -2.42 6.83 -2.55
N ASP A 217 -1.94 8.09 -2.71
CA ASP A 217 -0.59 8.34 -3.21
C ASP A 217 0.48 7.85 -2.23
N GLY A 218 0.29 8.10 -0.92
CA GLY A 218 1.21 7.60 0.10
C GLY A 218 1.23 6.08 0.18
N ALA A 219 0.05 5.46 0.20
CA ALA A 219 -0.08 4.00 0.26
C ALA A 219 0.56 3.29 -0.95
N MET A 220 0.57 3.94 -2.12
CA MET A 220 1.11 3.38 -3.37
C MET A 220 2.52 3.89 -3.71
N MET A 221 3.26 4.50 -2.76
CA MET A 221 4.63 5.02 -2.92
C MET A 221 4.78 6.03 -4.07
N ARG A 222 3.77 6.89 -4.30
CA ARG A 222 3.78 7.89 -5.38
C ARG A 222 4.20 9.29 -4.93
N THR A 223 4.36 9.51 -3.63
CA THR A 223 4.75 10.80 -3.04
C THR A 223 6.25 11.09 -3.15
N SER A 224 6.61 12.35 -2.89
CA SER A 224 7.98 12.84 -3.09
C SER A 224 9.04 12.13 -2.23
N TRP A 225 8.66 11.59 -1.07
CA TRP A 225 9.59 10.79 -0.26
C TRP A 225 10.14 9.60 -1.06
N TRP A 226 9.28 8.94 -1.84
CA TRP A 226 9.62 7.73 -2.59
C TRP A 226 10.09 8.01 -4.03
N THR A 227 9.60 9.09 -4.64
CA THR A 227 9.83 9.35 -6.08
C THR A 227 10.79 10.51 -6.35
N GLY A 228 11.10 11.36 -5.34
CA GLY A 228 11.84 12.59 -5.55
C GLY A 228 11.07 13.67 -6.33
N VAL A 229 9.77 13.46 -6.56
CA VAL A 229 8.90 14.39 -7.29
C VAL A 229 7.65 14.65 -6.46
N ALA A 230 7.32 15.93 -6.23
CA ALA A 230 6.13 16.29 -5.48
C ALA A 230 4.85 15.98 -6.26
N VAL A 231 3.85 15.46 -5.56
CA VAL A 231 2.51 15.28 -6.10
C VAL A 231 1.83 16.63 -6.19
N GLU A 232 1.64 17.14 -7.41
CA GLU A 232 0.90 18.37 -7.67
C GLU A 232 -0.61 18.14 -7.77
N ARG A 233 -1.00 17.02 -8.36
CA ARG A 233 -2.39 16.59 -8.55
C ARG A 233 -2.63 15.27 -7.86
N PRO A 234 -3.18 15.28 -6.62
CA PRO A 234 -3.32 14.08 -5.82
C PRO A 234 -4.40 13.14 -6.36
N ASP A 235 -4.19 11.85 -6.14
CA ASP A 235 -5.22 10.82 -6.32
C ASP A 235 -6.36 11.05 -5.33
N LEU A 236 -7.57 11.26 -5.83
CA LEU A 236 -8.76 11.49 -5.00
C LEU A 236 -9.41 10.18 -4.50
N GLY A 237 -8.82 9.02 -4.84
CA GLY A 237 -9.30 7.70 -4.44
C GLY A 237 -10.55 7.25 -5.20
N PRO A 238 -11.10 6.07 -4.91
CA PRO A 238 -12.24 5.49 -5.59
C PRO A 238 -13.55 6.22 -5.29
N CYS A 239 -14.56 5.98 -6.13
CA CYS A 239 -15.91 6.51 -5.94
C CYS A 239 -16.91 5.38 -5.75
N ARG A 240 -17.85 5.56 -4.83
CA ARG A 240 -19.04 4.71 -4.77
C ARG A 240 -19.98 5.03 -5.92
N GLY A 241 -20.50 4.01 -6.56
CA GLY A 241 -21.54 4.17 -7.58
C GLY A 241 -22.87 3.58 -7.13
N VAL A 242 -22.87 2.72 -6.11
CA VAL A 242 -24.04 2.02 -5.58
C VAL A 242 -24.23 2.36 -4.10
N ALA A 243 -25.45 2.73 -3.76
CA ALA A 243 -25.80 3.09 -2.38
C ALA A 243 -25.61 1.88 -1.44
N GLY A 244 -24.88 2.09 -0.34
CA GLY A 244 -24.63 1.06 0.67
C GLY A 244 -23.61 -0.01 0.27
N ALA A 245 -23.05 0.04 -0.97
CA ALA A 245 -22.02 -0.89 -1.41
C ALA A 245 -20.62 -0.30 -1.29
N TYR A 246 -19.61 -1.17 -1.41
CA TYR A 246 -18.22 -0.75 -1.56
C TYR A 246 -17.96 -0.13 -2.94
N ALA A 247 -16.98 0.74 -3.03
CA ALA A 247 -16.46 1.21 -4.30
C ALA A 247 -15.61 0.11 -4.98
N ALA A 248 -15.39 0.23 -6.28
CA ALA A 248 -14.45 -0.61 -7.00
C ALA A 248 -13.03 -0.45 -6.43
N ILE A 249 -12.27 -1.54 -6.38
CA ILE A 249 -10.85 -1.50 -6.02
C ILE A 249 -10.12 -0.65 -7.06
N PRO A 250 -9.40 0.42 -6.66
CA PRO A 250 -8.73 1.30 -7.61
C PRO A 250 -7.58 0.57 -8.31
N LEU A 251 -7.51 0.70 -9.63
CA LEU A 251 -6.42 0.20 -10.47
C LEU A 251 -5.46 1.33 -10.85
N ALA A 252 -5.99 2.53 -11.09
CA ALA A 252 -5.24 3.74 -11.43
C ALA A 252 -5.66 4.91 -10.54
N PRO A 253 -4.81 5.96 -10.41
CA PRO A 253 -5.18 7.21 -9.75
C PRO A 253 -6.39 7.85 -10.40
N ARG A 254 -7.23 8.47 -9.59
CA ARG A 254 -8.37 9.25 -10.03
C ARG A 254 -8.20 10.71 -9.61
N TYR A 255 -8.36 11.60 -10.55
CA TYR A 255 -8.11 13.04 -10.35
C TYR A 255 -9.37 13.90 -10.37
N GLU A 256 -10.51 13.33 -10.79
CA GLU A 256 -11.79 14.06 -10.83
C GLU A 256 -12.63 13.74 -9.59
N PRO A 257 -13.37 14.70 -9.03
CA PRO A 257 -14.27 14.47 -7.91
C PRO A 257 -15.35 13.43 -8.23
N CYS A 258 -15.81 12.70 -7.21
CA CYS A 258 -16.94 11.78 -7.36
C CYS A 258 -18.22 12.55 -7.70
N ALA A 259 -18.99 12.06 -8.68
CA ALA A 259 -20.35 12.56 -8.86
C ALA A 259 -21.25 12.14 -7.68
N PRO A 260 -22.19 12.98 -7.26
CA PRO A 260 -23.02 12.70 -6.09
C PRO A 260 -24.11 11.62 -6.32
N SER A 261 -24.28 11.16 -7.56
CA SER A 261 -25.34 10.21 -7.92
C SER A 261 -24.95 8.78 -7.53
N LEU A 262 -25.82 8.13 -6.75
CA LEU A 262 -25.69 6.72 -6.39
C LEU A 262 -26.89 5.96 -6.96
N VAL A 263 -26.63 4.76 -7.48
CA VAL A 263 -27.67 3.83 -7.93
C VAL A 263 -28.11 2.95 -6.76
N SER A 264 -29.43 2.74 -6.63
CA SER A 264 -29.97 1.80 -5.66
C SER A 264 -30.20 0.45 -6.32
N VAL A 265 -29.76 -0.63 -5.67
CA VAL A 265 -29.99 -2.01 -6.11
C VAL A 265 -30.98 -2.68 -5.16
N SER A 266 -31.94 -3.42 -5.72
CA SER A 266 -32.91 -4.17 -4.93
C SER A 266 -32.24 -5.31 -4.16
N HIS A 267 -32.74 -5.61 -2.97
CA HIS A 267 -32.23 -6.73 -2.18
C HIS A 267 -32.66 -8.06 -2.81
N THR A 268 -31.69 -8.93 -3.10
CA THR A 268 -31.88 -10.21 -3.82
C THR A 268 -32.28 -11.37 -2.89
N GLY A 269 -32.33 -11.15 -1.59
CA GLY A 269 -32.57 -12.20 -0.58
C GLY A 269 -31.30 -12.84 -0.02
N TYR A 270 -30.13 -12.52 -0.59
CA TYR A 270 -28.82 -12.95 -0.07
C TYR A 270 -28.18 -11.83 0.76
N ALA A 271 -27.49 -12.20 1.83
CA ALA A 271 -26.68 -11.26 2.60
C ALA A 271 -25.36 -10.97 1.88
N ASP A 272 -24.87 -9.73 1.97
CA ASP A 272 -23.53 -9.39 1.49
C ASP A 272 -22.46 -10.16 2.25
N VAL A 273 -21.46 -10.69 1.53
CA VAL A 273 -20.37 -11.48 2.10
C VAL A 273 -19.02 -10.86 1.72
N ARG A 274 -18.26 -10.51 2.73
CA ARG A 274 -16.92 -9.93 2.59
C ARG A 274 -15.85 -11.02 2.48
N PRO A 275 -14.64 -10.71 2.00
CA PRO A 275 -13.52 -11.64 1.94
C PRO A 275 -13.32 -12.41 3.25
N GLY A 276 -13.14 -13.73 3.15
CA GLY A 276 -13.04 -14.64 4.28
C GLY A 276 -14.38 -15.12 4.87
N GLY A 277 -15.50 -14.48 4.48
CA GLY A 277 -16.84 -14.87 4.93
C GLY A 277 -17.45 -16.02 4.12
N GLN A 278 -18.64 -16.44 4.51
CA GLN A 278 -19.37 -17.53 3.85
C GLN A 278 -20.87 -17.26 3.76
N GLY A 279 -21.51 -17.84 2.75
CA GLY A 279 -22.97 -17.71 2.57
C GLY A 279 -23.48 -18.36 1.29
N ALA A 280 -24.81 -18.56 1.21
CA ALA A 280 -25.45 -19.15 0.03
C ALA A 280 -25.27 -18.29 -1.23
N GLY A 281 -25.22 -16.94 -1.09
CA GLY A 281 -24.94 -16.04 -2.20
C GLY A 281 -23.55 -16.25 -2.80
N VAL A 282 -22.54 -16.61 -1.99
CA VAL A 282 -21.22 -16.98 -2.52
C VAL A 282 -21.27 -18.24 -3.37
N SER A 283 -22.05 -19.27 -2.96
CA SER A 283 -22.25 -20.45 -3.79
C SER A 283 -22.88 -20.11 -5.13
N LEU A 284 -23.90 -19.24 -5.16
CA LEU A 284 -24.51 -18.75 -6.39
C LEU A 284 -23.45 -18.09 -7.33
N LEU A 285 -22.62 -17.20 -6.79
CA LEU A 285 -21.56 -16.55 -7.58
C LEU A 285 -20.50 -17.54 -8.05
N GLN A 286 -20.11 -18.49 -7.20
CA GLN A 286 -19.17 -19.56 -7.60
C GLN A 286 -19.73 -20.37 -8.77
N GLU A 287 -21.02 -20.74 -8.75
CA GLU A 287 -21.68 -21.41 -9.88
C GLU A 287 -21.68 -20.54 -11.14
N ALA A 288 -22.02 -19.24 -11.03
CA ALA A 288 -21.99 -18.30 -12.15
C ALA A 288 -20.58 -18.14 -12.77
N MET A 289 -19.54 -18.24 -11.94
CA MET A 289 -18.13 -18.22 -12.38
C MET A 289 -17.59 -19.59 -12.82
N GLY A 290 -18.39 -20.65 -12.80
CA GLY A 290 -17.95 -22.02 -13.11
C GLY A 290 -17.01 -22.64 -12.07
N LEU A 291 -17.03 -22.14 -10.84
CA LEU A 291 -16.26 -22.68 -9.72
C LEU A 291 -17.07 -23.71 -8.92
N LYS A 292 -16.36 -24.52 -8.13
CA LYS A 292 -17.03 -25.41 -7.18
C LYS A 292 -17.73 -24.60 -6.09
N PRO A 293 -19.05 -24.79 -5.84
CA PRO A 293 -19.81 -23.99 -4.87
C PRO A 293 -19.49 -24.44 -3.43
N THR A 294 -18.45 -23.88 -2.85
CA THR A 294 -18.07 -24.10 -1.44
C THR A 294 -18.84 -23.20 -0.48
N GLY A 295 -19.37 -22.09 -0.98
CA GLY A 295 -20.02 -21.06 -0.18
C GLY A 295 -19.04 -20.18 0.60
N VAL A 296 -17.73 -20.33 0.45
CA VAL A 296 -16.70 -19.55 1.13
C VAL A 296 -16.08 -18.55 0.14
N LEU A 297 -16.03 -17.28 0.52
CA LEU A 297 -15.35 -16.23 -0.23
C LEU A 297 -13.87 -16.21 0.17
N ASP A 298 -13.17 -17.30 -0.18
CA ASP A 298 -11.71 -17.40 -0.01
C ASP A 298 -10.97 -16.53 -1.05
N GLN A 299 -9.65 -16.44 -0.93
CA GLN A 299 -8.83 -15.61 -1.82
C GLN A 299 -9.04 -15.95 -3.29
N LYS A 300 -9.05 -17.24 -3.64
CA LYS A 300 -9.26 -17.69 -5.02
C LYS A 300 -10.65 -17.31 -5.55
N THR A 301 -11.69 -17.49 -4.74
CA THR A 301 -13.07 -17.10 -5.09
C THR A 301 -13.15 -15.57 -5.24
N ARG A 302 -12.48 -14.81 -4.38
CA ARG A 302 -12.44 -13.35 -4.45
C ARG A 302 -11.79 -12.84 -5.72
N GLU A 303 -10.66 -13.39 -6.10
CA GLU A 303 -9.96 -13.04 -7.35
C GLU A 303 -10.83 -13.34 -8.58
N ALA A 304 -11.46 -14.51 -8.61
CA ALA A 304 -12.40 -14.85 -9.66
C ALA A 304 -13.62 -13.92 -9.68
N LEU A 305 -14.16 -13.57 -8.51
CA LEU A 305 -15.29 -12.65 -8.39
C LEU A 305 -14.91 -11.26 -8.88
N LEU A 306 -13.74 -10.75 -8.51
CA LEU A 306 -13.26 -9.46 -8.97
C LEU A 306 -13.17 -9.40 -10.50
N ALA A 307 -12.57 -10.42 -11.12
CA ALA A 307 -12.48 -10.52 -12.57
C ALA A 307 -13.88 -10.62 -13.21
N TRP A 308 -14.77 -11.44 -12.65
CA TRP A 308 -16.13 -11.60 -13.14
C TRP A 308 -16.95 -10.31 -13.04
N GLN A 309 -16.83 -9.56 -11.94
CA GLN A 309 -17.48 -8.26 -11.77
C GLN A 309 -17.05 -7.27 -12.86
N ILE A 310 -15.75 -7.16 -13.11
CA ILE A 310 -15.18 -6.30 -14.17
C ILE A 310 -15.69 -6.73 -15.55
N GLU A 311 -15.67 -8.02 -15.87
CA GLU A 311 -16.15 -8.59 -17.13
C GLU A 311 -17.63 -8.26 -17.39
N HIS A 312 -18.45 -8.25 -16.31
CA HIS A 312 -19.88 -7.94 -16.40
C HIS A 312 -20.19 -6.43 -16.31
N GLY A 313 -19.16 -5.56 -16.32
CA GLY A 313 -19.34 -4.11 -16.32
C GLY A 313 -19.92 -3.55 -15.01
N ILE A 314 -19.67 -4.23 -13.92
CA ILE A 314 -20.06 -3.78 -12.56
C ILE A 314 -18.82 -3.47 -11.72
N PRO A 315 -18.94 -2.68 -10.62
CA PRO A 315 -17.80 -2.34 -9.78
C PRO A 315 -17.06 -3.57 -9.30
N GLY A 316 -15.77 -3.65 -9.60
CA GLY A 316 -14.88 -4.70 -9.13
C GLY A 316 -14.56 -4.53 -7.65
N THR A 317 -15.45 -4.98 -6.78
CA THR A 317 -15.34 -4.82 -5.33
C THR A 317 -14.63 -6.00 -4.66
N GLY A 318 -14.68 -7.20 -5.28
CA GLY A 318 -14.27 -8.44 -4.65
C GLY A 318 -15.12 -8.83 -3.44
N VAL A 319 -16.29 -8.21 -3.28
CA VAL A 319 -17.31 -8.50 -2.26
C VAL A 319 -18.50 -9.14 -2.95
N ALA A 320 -19.04 -10.18 -2.37
CA ALA A 320 -20.28 -10.80 -2.83
C ALA A 320 -21.46 -9.94 -2.35
N ASP A 321 -21.91 -9.03 -3.18
CA ASP A 321 -22.87 -7.96 -2.89
C ASP A 321 -24.17 -8.07 -3.69
N GLN A 322 -25.15 -7.20 -3.39
CA GLN A 322 -26.48 -7.23 -4.02
C GLN A 322 -26.43 -7.08 -5.55
N LEU A 323 -25.51 -6.23 -6.06
CA LEU A 323 -25.38 -6.03 -7.50
C LEU A 323 -24.84 -7.30 -8.19
N SER A 324 -23.82 -7.92 -7.60
CA SER A 324 -23.24 -9.18 -8.10
C SER A 324 -24.30 -10.30 -8.10
N TYR A 325 -25.12 -10.39 -7.05
CA TYR A 325 -26.20 -11.39 -6.99
C TYR A 325 -27.28 -11.13 -8.04
N ALA A 326 -27.70 -9.89 -8.23
CA ALA A 326 -28.69 -9.52 -9.24
C ALA A 326 -28.23 -9.92 -10.64
N VAL A 327 -26.99 -9.62 -10.99
CA VAL A 327 -26.40 -10.03 -12.28
C VAL A 327 -26.31 -11.55 -12.42
N ALA A 328 -25.89 -12.27 -11.39
CA ALA A 328 -25.82 -13.73 -11.40
C ALA A 328 -27.21 -14.40 -11.53
N LEU A 329 -28.28 -13.73 -11.06
CA LEU A 329 -29.66 -14.17 -11.22
C LEU A 329 -30.27 -13.81 -12.60
N GLY A 330 -29.51 -13.16 -13.47
CA GLY A 330 -29.95 -12.76 -14.81
C GLY A 330 -30.68 -11.43 -14.86
N GLU A 331 -30.64 -10.64 -13.80
CA GLU A 331 -31.10 -9.25 -13.82
C GLU A 331 -30.08 -8.40 -14.63
N GLY A 332 -30.57 -7.43 -15.38
CA GLY A 332 -29.72 -6.54 -16.15
C GLY A 332 -28.86 -5.65 -15.25
N VAL A 333 -27.69 -5.26 -15.72
CA VAL A 333 -26.86 -4.25 -15.06
C VAL A 333 -27.60 -2.91 -15.08
N PRO A 334 -27.81 -2.23 -13.95
CA PRO A 334 -28.40 -0.90 -13.95
C PRO A 334 -27.49 0.11 -14.67
N ASP A 335 -28.03 1.26 -15.05
CA ASP A 335 -27.24 2.36 -15.61
C ASP A 335 -26.35 2.95 -14.51
N LEU A 336 -25.12 2.45 -14.45
CA LEU A 336 -24.12 2.87 -13.47
C LEU A 336 -23.42 4.14 -13.93
N PRO A 337 -23.13 5.09 -13.01
CA PRO A 337 -22.29 6.22 -13.35
C PRO A 337 -20.86 5.74 -13.67
N GLU A 338 -20.22 6.35 -14.64
CA GLU A 338 -18.87 5.97 -15.10
C GLU A 338 -17.86 5.87 -13.94
N HIS A 339 -17.95 6.80 -12.99
CA HIS A 339 -17.07 6.83 -11.82
C HIS A 339 -17.27 5.64 -10.83
N ALA A 340 -18.34 4.84 -11.00
CA ALA A 340 -18.56 3.62 -10.21
C ALA A 340 -17.59 2.51 -10.57
N LEU A 341 -17.04 2.54 -11.77
CA LEU A 341 -16.10 1.56 -12.25
C LEU A 341 -14.68 1.99 -11.91
N ALA A 342 -13.78 1.03 -11.74
CA ALA A 342 -12.37 1.34 -11.57
C ALA A 342 -11.82 1.99 -12.85
N VAL A 343 -11.00 3.03 -12.68
CA VAL A 343 -10.25 3.62 -13.81
C VAL A 343 -9.25 2.57 -14.29
N PRO A 344 -9.29 2.16 -15.57
CA PRO A 344 -8.33 1.20 -16.08
C PRO A 344 -6.93 1.81 -16.12
N LEU A 345 -5.92 0.99 -15.88
CA LEU A 345 -4.54 1.41 -16.12
C LEU A 345 -4.34 1.60 -17.62
N PRO A 346 -3.76 2.74 -18.07
CA PRO A 346 -3.28 2.87 -19.43
C PRO A 346 -2.23 1.79 -19.76
N ASP A 347 -2.14 1.36 -21.00
CA ASP A 347 -1.21 0.31 -21.43
C ASP A 347 0.24 0.62 -21.04
N TYR A 348 0.65 1.88 -21.18
CA TYR A 348 1.99 2.33 -20.81
C TYR A 348 2.27 2.28 -19.29
N MET A 349 1.25 2.12 -18.44
CA MET A 349 1.38 1.92 -16.97
C MET A 349 1.35 0.45 -16.58
N THR A 350 1.14 -0.47 -17.52
CA THR A 350 1.11 -1.91 -17.23
C THR A 350 2.49 -2.53 -17.42
N THR A 351 2.78 -3.55 -16.64
CA THR A 351 4.00 -4.35 -16.70
C THR A 351 3.64 -5.84 -16.51
N PRO A 352 4.54 -6.78 -16.77
CA PRO A 352 4.32 -8.18 -16.42
C PRO A 352 4.00 -8.42 -14.93
N PHE A 353 4.40 -7.50 -14.05
CA PHE A 353 4.13 -7.58 -12.60
C PHE A 353 2.69 -7.17 -12.24
N THR A 354 2.03 -6.37 -13.07
CA THR A 354 0.71 -5.80 -12.78
C THR A 354 -0.31 -6.81 -12.27
N PRO A 355 -0.49 -8.01 -12.87
CA PRO A 355 -1.47 -8.99 -12.39
C PRO A 355 -1.09 -9.67 -11.08
N PHE A 356 0.16 -9.58 -10.63
CA PHE A 356 0.68 -10.35 -9.49
C PHE A 356 0.97 -9.52 -8.24
N LYS A 357 0.79 -8.21 -8.27
CA LYS A 357 1.10 -7.28 -7.15
C LYS A 357 0.40 -7.62 -5.83
N ARG A 358 -0.62 -8.46 -5.87
CA ARG A 358 -1.41 -8.91 -4.71
C ARG A 358 -1.18 -10.39 -4.37
N THR A 359 -0.29 -11.05 -5.09
CA THR A 359 -0.03 -12.47 -4.90
C THR A 359 1.03 -12.65 -3.84
N VAL A 360 0.70 -13.37 -2.78
CA VAL A 360 1.68 -13.81 -1.79
C VAL A 360 2.21 -15.16 -2.25
N LEU A 361 3.51 -15.25 -2.47
CA LEU A 361 4.20 -16.50 -2.86
C LEU A 361 5.14 -16.94 -1.76
N GLY A 362 5.20 -18.25 -1.54
CA GLY A 362 6.11 -18.90 -0.61
C GLY A 362 6.50 -20.31 -1.07
N GLU A 363 7.32 -20.99 -0.31
CA GLU A 363 7.81 -22.34 -0.65
C GLU A 363 6.65 -23.32 -0.87
N GLY A 364 6.64 -23.97 -2.05
CA GLY A 364 5.61 -24.91 -2.49
C GLY A 364 4.63 -24.33 -3.51
N ASP A 365 4.57 -23.01 -3.70
CA ASP A 365 3.74 -22.40 -4.71
C ASP A 365 4.26 -22.65 -6.12
N GLN A 366 3.35 -22.63 -7.12
CA GLN A 366 3.65 -22.92 -8.50
C GLN A 366 2.89 -22.01 -9.46
N GLY A 367 3.43 -21.81 -10.65
CA GLY A 367 2.74 -21.13 -11.75
C GLY A 367 3.47 -19.91 -12.29
N ASP A 368 2.75 -19.07 -13.05
CA ASP A 368 3.36 -17.97 -13.81
C ASP A 368 3.85 -16.83 -12.91
N ALA A 369 3.20 -16.59 -11.77
CA ALA A 369 3.69 -15.63 -10.78
C ALA A 369 5.06 -16.07 -10.21
N VAL A 370 5.26 -17.38 -9.97
CA VAL A 370 6.55 -17.92 -9.52
C VAL A 370 7.61 -17.79 -10.61
N LYS A 371 7.27 -18.05 -11.87
CA LYS A 371 8.22 -17.83 -12.98
C LYS A 371 8.66 -16.38 -13.08
N LEU A 372 7.72 -15.44 -13.00
CA LEU A 372 8.05 -14.02 -13.02
C LEU A 372 8.95 -13.62 -11.84
N LEU A 373 8.65 -14.13 -10.63
CA LEU A 373 9.51 -13.91 -9.47
C LEU A 373 10.93 -14.44 -9.71
N GLN A 374 11.04 -15.67 -10.21
CA GLN A 374 12.31 -16.31 -10.51
C GLN A 374 13.11 -15.56 -11.59
N ASP A 375 12.45 -15.11 -12.66
CA ASP A 375 13.06 -14.26 -13.69
C ASP A 375 13.57 -12.94 -13.08
N ALA A 376 12.77 -12.30 -12.24
CA ALA A 376 13.14 -11.05 -11.57
C ALA A 376 14.30 -11.23 -10.59
N LEU A 377 14.36 -12.37 -9.90
CA LEU A 377 15.46 -12.73 -9.00
C LEU A 377 16.68 -13.35 -9.73
N GLY A 378 16.60 -13.57 -11.07
CA GLY A 378 17.65 -14.12 -11.92
C GLY A 378 18.03 -15.57 -11.62
N VAL A 379 17.09 -16.34 -11.14
CA VAL A 379 17.22 -17.78 -10.99
C VAL A 379 16.44 -18.51 -12.10
N GLU A 380 16.65 -19.82 -12.24
CA GLU A 380 15.96 -20.62 -13.24
C GLU A 380 14.43 -20.54 -13.05
N ALA A 381 13.70 -20.06 -14.07
CA ALA A 381 12.25 -19.85 -14.03
C ALA A 381 11.49 -21.15 -14.34
N ASP A 382 11.60 -22.14 -13.47
CA ASP A 382 10.93 -23.43 -13.59
C ASP A 382 9.44 -23.40 -13.15
N GLY A 383 9.02 -22.28 -12.53
CA GLY A 383 7.67 -22.07 -12.04
C GLY A 383 7.34 -22.82 -10.75
N ASN A 384 8.35 -23.30 -10.02
CA ASN A 384 8.18 -23.95 -8.72
C ASN A 384 8.95 -23.18 -7.65
N PHE A 385 8.25 -22.63 -6.66
CA PHE A 385 8.89 -21.94 -5.54
C PHE A 385 9.58 -22.98 -4.63
N GLY A 386 10.83 -23.29 -4.94
CA GLY A 386 11.66 -24.21 -4.19
C GLY A 386 12.73 -23.47 -3.35
N PRO A 387 13.64 -24.24 -2.71
CA PRO A 387 14.70 -23.68 -1.86
C PRO A 387 15.60 -22.65 -2.56
N LYS A 388 15.87 -22.79 -3.87
CA LYS A 388 16.66 -21.84 -4.64
C LYS A 388 15.94 -20.49 -4.81
N THR A 389 14.62 -20.54 -5.07
CA THR A 389 13.80 -19.33 -5.17
C THR A 389 13.73 -18.62 -3.84
N ARG A 390 13.59 -19.37 -2.73
CA ARG A 390 13.60 -18.81 -1.38
C ARG A 390 14.95 -18.15 -1.07
N GLU A 391 16.06 -18.83 -1.31
CA GLU A 391 17.42 -18.28 -1.09
C GLU A 391 17.63 -16.97 -1.86
N ALA A 392 17.19 -16.90 -3.12
CA ALA A 392 17.28 -15.70 -3.93
C ALA A 392 16.38 -14.56 -3.40
N LEU A 393 15.19 -14.89 -2.91
CA LEU A 393 14.29 -13.90 -2.29
C LEU A 393 14.86 -13.39 -0.94
N GLU A 394 15.43 -14.28 -0.12
CA GLU A 394 16.12 -13.92 1.12
C GLU A 394 17.32 -12.99 0.84
N GLN A 395 18.09 -13.27 -0.23
CA GLN A 395 19.20 -12.40 -0.66
C GLN A 395 18.68 -11.04 -1.13
N PHE A 396 17.65 -11.01 -1.98
CA PHE A 396 17.01 -9.76 -2.43
C PHE A 396 16.52 -8.94 -1.24
N THR A 397 15.89 -9.59 -0.25
CA THR A 397 15.44 -8.94 0.98
C THR A 397 16.60 -8.35 1.79
N ALA A 398 17.71 -9.08 1.92
CA ALA A 398 18.88 -8.62 2.65
C ALA A 398 19.56 -7.41 1.98
N GLU A 399 19.43 -7.27 0.66
CA GLU A 399 19.95 -6.14 -0.11
C GLU A 399 19.01 -4.91 -0.08
N HIS A 400 17.76 -5.06 0.41
CA HIS A 400 16.75 -4.01 0.41
C HIS A 400 16.29 -3.68 1.84
N PRO A 401 16.82 -2.62 2.47
CA PRO A 401 16.54 -2.28 3.88
C PRO A 401 15.05 -2.06 4.20
N LEU A 402 14.23 -1.78 3.19
CA LEU A 402 12.78 -1.64 3.35
C LEU A 402 12.05 -3.00 3.49
N LEU A 403 12.72 -4.13 3.20
CA LEU A 403 12.15 -5.46 3.35
C LEU A 403 12.63 -6.11 4.66
N THR A 404 11.74 -6.78 5.35
CA THR A 404 12.03 -7.43 6.64
C THR A 404 11.77 -8.93 6.65
N ASP A 405 11.00 -9.45 5.69
CA ASP A 405 10.71 -10.87 5.54
C ASP A 405 11.09 -11.36 4.14
N GLY A 406 11.98 -12.32 4.03
CA GLY A 406 12.40 -12.95 2.78
C GLY A 406 11.79 -14.33 2.56
N ALA A 407 10.89 -14.81 3.43
CA ALA A 407 10.28 -16.12 3.29
C ALA A 407 9.13 -16.14 2.26
N THR A 408 8.44 -15.00 2.13
CA THR A 408 7.29 -14.83 1.22
C THR A 408 7.37 -13.49 0.49
N THR A 409 6.68 -13.38 -0.65
CA THR A 409 6.52 -12.09 -1.32
C THR A 409 5.42 -11.26 -0.64
N THR A 410 5.63 -9.95 -0.59
CA THR A 410 4.65 -8.96 -0.12
C THR A 410 4.31 -7.97 -1.25
N ALA A 411 3.39 -7.05 -1.01
CA ALA A 411 3.11 -5.95 -1.94
C ALA A 411 4.37 -5.10 -2.20
N LEU A 412 5.16 -4.87 -1.15
CA LEU A 412 6.42 -4.13 -1.25
C LEU A 412 7.48 -4.91 -2.03
N THR A 413 7.59 -6.22 -1.84
CA THR A 413 8.50 -7.07 -2.63
C THR A 413 8.22 -6.92 -4.13
N TRP A 414 6.95 -7.08 -4.54
CA TRP A 414 6.55 -6.91 -5.94
C TRP A 414 6.79 -5.50 -6.47
N HIS A 415 6.53 -4.49 -5.64
CA HIS A 415 6.77 -3.09 -6.01
C HIS A 415 8.26 -2.82 -6.28
N LEU A 416 9.15 -3.28 -5.40
CA LEU A 416 10.59 -3.07 -5.55
C LEU A 416 11.16 -3.84 -6.74
N LEU A 417 10.74 -5.09 -6.95
CA LEU A 417 11.12 -5.86 -8.14
C LEU A 417 10.66 -5.19 -9.43
N GLU A 418 9.43 -4.71 -9.47
CA GLU A 418 8.89 -3.99 -10.61
C GLU A 418 9.64 -2.68 -10.86
N GLN A 419 9.90 -1.89 -9.81
CA GLN A 419 10.61 -0.62 -9.92
C GLN A 419 12.05 -0.82 -10.40
N ALA A 420 12.72 -1.87 -9.95
CA ALA A 420 14.05 -2.21 -10.42
C ALA A 420 14.05 -2.63 -11.90
N ALA A 421 13.03 -3.35 -12.35
CA ALA A 421 12.88 -3.74 -13.77
C ALA A 421 12.39 -2.57 -14.66
N TYR A 422 11.61 -1.66 -14.10
CA TYR A 422 10.98 -0.53 -14.79
C TYR A 422 11.20 0.78 -14.03
N PRO A 423 12.42 1.33 -14.00
CA PRO A 423 12.75 2.52 -13.21
C PRO A 423 11.96 3.77 -13.59
N THR A 424 11.43 3.84 -14.81
CA THR A 424 10.60 4.98 -15.26
C THR A 424 9.15 4.89 -14.83
N LEU A 425 8.68 3.73 -14.35
CA LEU A 425 7.26 3.50 -14.05
C LEU A 425 6.66 4.56 -13.09
N PRO A 426 7.33 4.99 -12.01
CA PRO A 426 6.81 6.03 -11.13
C PRO A 426 6.57 7.38 -11.81
N TYR A 427 7.25 7.64 -12.93
CA TYR A 427 7.25 8.93 -13.63
C TYR A 427 6.38 8.94 -14.90
N ARG A 428 5.81 7.81 -15.33
CA ARG A 428 5.07 7.69 -16.59
C ARG A 428 3.79 8.53 -16.65
N HIS A 429 3.39 9.15 -15.56
CA HIS A 429 2.28 10.11 -15.50
C HIS A 429 2.73 11.56 -15.74
N LEU A 430 4.04 11.82 -15.82
CA LEU A 430 4.61 13.16 -16.01
C LEU A 430 4.88 13.42 -17.49
N GLU A 431 4.73 14.68 -17.89
CA GLU A 431 5.26 15.19 -19.15
C GLU A 431 6.54 15.97 -18.87
N LEU A 432 7.62 15.72 -19.65
CA LEU A 432 8.87 16.47 -19.57
C LEU A 432 9.25 17.03 -20.94
N GLN A 433 9.81 18.24 -20.94
CA GLN A 433 10.24 18.96 -22.13
C GLN A 433 11.46 19.85 -21.84
N VAL A 434 11.99 20.48 -22.87
CA VAL A 434 13.11 21.42 -22.74
C VAL A 434 12.79 22.52 -21.73
N GLY A 435 13.67 22.68 -20.74
CA GLY A 435 13.54 23.64 -19.66
C GLY A 435 13.14 23.01 -18.32
N ASP A 436 12.65 21.78 -18.32
CA ASP A 436 12.32 21.08 -17.08
C ASP A 436 13.61 20.64 -16.37
N GLU A 437 13.57 20.64 -15.04
CA GLU A 437 14.68 20.24 -14.18
C GLU A 437 14.19 19.33 -13.05
N GLY A 438 15.07 18.55 -12.45
CA GLY A 438 14.78 17.78 -11.25
C GLY A 438 15.07 16.28 -11.38
N PHE A 439 14.54 15.53 -10.39
CA PHE A 439 14.87 14.11 -10.23
C PHE A 439 14.33 13.24 -11.36
N ALA A 440 13.10 13.48 -11.83
CA ALA A 440 12.52 12.74 -12.97
C ALA A 440 13.38 12.90 -14.25
N VAL A 441 13.96 14.10 -14.47
CA VAL A 441 14.88 14.34 -15.60
C VAL A 441 16.15 13.53 -15.45
N LYS A 442 16.71 13.42 -14.23
CA LYS A 442 17.89 12.56 -13.97
C LYS A 442 17.60 11.11 -14.29
N VAL A 443 16.46 10.57 -13.84
CA VAL A 443 16.05 9.19 -14.13
C VAL A 443 15.91 8.97 -15.64
N LEU A 444 15.26 9.90 -16.35
CA LEU A 444 15.16 9.83 -17.82
C LEU A 444 16.55 9.79 -18.48
N GLN A 445 17.42 10.70 -18.12
CA GLN A 445 18.78 10.79 -18.68
C GLN A 445 19.56 9.50 -18.46
N GLN A 446 19.46 8.88 -17.29
CA GLN A 446 20.09 7.59 -17.03
C GLN A 446 19.54 6.51 -17.96
N GLN A 447 18.23 6.42 -18.12
CA GLN A 447 17.61 5.44 -19.02
C GLN A 447 18.02 5.66 -20.49
N LEU A 448 18.23 6.90 -20.88
CA LEU A 448 18.74 7.26 -22.21
C LEU A 448 20.27 7.11 -22.36
N GLY A 449 21.00 6.76 -21.30
CA GLY A 449 22.45 6.64 -21.30
C GLY A 449 23.19 7.98 -21.38
N LEU A 450 22.57 9.04 -20.88
CA LEU A 450 23.13 10.38 -20.80
C LEU A 450 23.71 10.66 -19.40
N GLU A 451 24.54 11.71 -19.28
CA GLU A 451 24.92 12.27 -17.99
C GLU A 451 23.69 12.77 -17.24
N PRO A 452 23.40 12.29 -16.01
CA PRO A 452 22.18 12.64 -15.29
C PRO A 452 22.30 13.97 -14.53
N ASP A 453 22.48 15.08 -15.25
CA ASP A 453 22.60 16.42 -14.67
C ASP A 453 21.26 16.99 -14.16
N GLY A 454 20.16 16.33 -14.49
CA GLY A 454 18.81 16.72 -14.08
C GLY A 454 18.26 17.94 -14.81
N LYS A 455 18.83 18.31 -15.97
CA LYS A 455 18.37 19.43 -16.79
C LYS A 455 17.95 18.95 -18.18
N PHE A 456 16.70 19.14 -18.50
CA PHE A 456 16.19 18.76 -19.83
C PHE A 456 16.63 19.80 -20.87
N GLY A 457 17.83 19.60 -21.43
CA GLY A 457 18.41 20.44 -22.48
C GLY A 457 18.23 19.84 -23.87
N PRO A 458 18.80 20.51 -24.92
CA PRO A 458 18.73 20.03 -26.30
C PRO A 458 19.34 18.63 -26.54
N ILE A 459 20.33 18.21 -25.71
CA ILE A 459 20.92 16.88 -25.80
C ILE A 459 19.90 15.82 -25.35
N THR A 460 19.20 16.09 -24.25
CA THR A 460 18.14 15.21 -23.73
C THR A 460 16.98 15.14 -24.73
N GLU A 461 16.56 16.29 -25.32
CA GLU A 461 15.51 16.34 -26.34
C GLU A 461 15.83 15.48 -27.56
N GLU A 462 17.04 15.56 -28.09
CA GLU A 462 17.42 14.75 -29.28
C GLU A 462 17.49 13.25 -28.94
N ALA A 463 17.93 12.89 -27.73
CA ALA A 463 17.90 11.51 -27.28
C ALA A 463 16.47 10.99 -27.14
N VAL A 464 15.54 11.82 -26.64
CA VAL A 464 14.10 11.51 -26.58
C VAL A 464 13.54 11.31 -28.00
N ARG A 465 13.80 12.25 -28.93
CA ARG A 465 13.37 12.11 -30.35
C ARG A 465 13.92 10.82 -30.98
N LYS A 466 15.14 10.44 -30.64
CA LYS A 466 15.75 9.20 -31.13
C LYS A 466 14.99 7.98 -30.62
N VAL A 467 14.75 7.88 -29.33
CA VAL A 467 14.03 6.73 -28.72
C VAL A 467 12.59 6.65 -29.25
N GLN A 468 11.91 7.79 -29.43
CA GLN A 468 10.58 7.85 -30.03
C GLN A 468 10.57 7.29 -31.46
N ARG A 469 11.54 7.71 -32.32
CA ARG A 469 11.68 7.16 -33.69
C ARG A 469 11.93 5.65 -33.69
N GLU A 470 12.82 5.18 -32.84
CA GLU A 470 13.16 3.74 -32.72
C GLU A 470 11.98 2.90 -32.27
N ALA A 471 11.11 3.45 -31.44
CA ALA A 471 9.88 2.81 -30.95
C ALA A 471 8.67 3.00 -31.89
N GLY A 472 8.80 3.75 -33.00
CA GLY A 472 7.69 4.04 -33.89
C GLY A 472 6.69 5.08 -33.36
N LEU A 473 7.09 5.85 -32.34
CA LEU A 473 6.34 6.99 -31.82
C LEU A 473 6.62 8.26 -32.65
N GLU A 474 5.72 9.23 -32.58
CA GLU A 474 5.98 10.56 -33.17
C GLU A 474 7.14 11.24 -32.44
N PRO A 475 8.20 11.68 -33.14
CA PRO A 475 9.39 12.24 -32.51
C PRO A 475 9.19 13.71 -32.07
N THR A 476 8.32 13.93 -31.11
CA THR A 476 7.98 15.25 -30.57
C THR A 476 9.10 15.88 -29.76
N GLY A 477 9.94 15.07 -29.12
CA GLY A 477 10.93 15.51 -28.14
C GLY A 477 10.34 15.80 -26.77
N ILE A 478 9.01 15.63 -26.59
CA ILE A 478 8.31 15.67 -25.31
C ILE A 478 8.21 14.26 -24.78
N VAL A 479 8.50 14.08 -23.50
CA VAL A 479 8.35 12.80 -22.81
C VAL A 479 6.95 12.71 -22.24
N ASP A 480 6.18 11.79 -22.74
CA ASP A 480 4.85 11.41 -22.26
C ASP A 480 4.83 9.97 -21.77
N GLY A 481 3.71 9.46 -21.29
CA GLY A 481 3.60 8.10 -20.76
C GLY A 481 4.14 7.01 -21.70
N PRO A 482 3.74 6.97 -22.99
CA PRO A 482 4.32 6.05 -23.97
C PRO A 482 5.84 6.21 -24.15
N THR A 483 6.34 7.43 -24.17
CA THR A 483 7.79 7.71 -24.28
C THR A 483 8.56 7.19 -23.07
N TRP A 484 8.04 7.43 -21.87
CA TRP A 484 8.59 6.86 -20.64
C TRP A 484 8.66 5.32 -20.69
N ALA A 485 7.58 4.68 -21.13
CA ALA A 485 7.52 3.22 -21.18
C ALA A 485 8.55 2.63 -22.15
N VAL A 486 8.80 3.25 -23.29
CA VAL A 486 9.82 2.78 -24.24
C VAL A 486 11.24 3.11 -23.79
N ALA A 487 11.44 4.07 -22.91
CA ALA A 487 12.74 4.32 -22.32
C ALA A 487 13.25 3.14 -21.46
N ASP A 488 12.36 2.35 -20.86
CA ASP A 488 12.68 1.11 -20.14
C ASP A 488 12.90 -0.10 -21.08
N SER A 489 12.43 -0.06 -22.31
CA SER A 489 12.29 -1.23 -23.22
C SER A 489 13.59 -1.81 -23.80
N GLY A 490 14.73 -1.56 -23.26
CA GLY A 490 16.00 -2.19 -23.68
C GLY A 490 16.74 -2.88 -22.53
N LYS A 491 16.21 -2.76 -21.34
CA LYS A 491 16.86 -3.24 -20.12
C LYS A 491 15.97 -4.31 -19.50
N GLY A 492 16.06 -5.52 -20.04
CA GLY A 492 15.29 -6.65 -19.48
C GLY A 492 15.67 -6.91 -18.01
N VAL A 493 14.85 -7.70 -17.33
CA VAL A 493 14.93 -8.17 -15.93
C VAL A 493 16.36 -8.55 -15.46
N SER A 494 17.30 -8.77 -16.36
CA SER A 494 18.71 -9.09 -16.11
C SER A 494 19.53 -8.01 -15.39
N ILE A 495 18.97 -6.83 -15.11
CA ILE A 495 19.70 -5.73 -14.44
C ILE A 495 19.85 -5.96 -12.94
N LEU A 496 18.96 -6.75 -12.33
CA LEU A 496 18.88 -6.90 -10.88
C LEU A 496 20.04 -7.70 -10.25
N LEU A 497 20.82 -8.45 -11.02
CA LEU A 497 21.75 -9.44 -10.47
C LEU A 497 23.21 -9.23 -10.77
N ASN A 498 23.52 -8.37 -11.68
CA ASN A 498 24.93 -8.09 -11.96
C ASN A 498 25.42 -6.91 -11.13
N GLY A 499 25.69 -7.07 -9.85
CA GLY A 499 26.32 -6.14 -8.91
C GLY A 499 27.21 -5.02 -9.47
N GLY A 500 27.01 -4.61 -10.71
CA GLY A 500 27.66 -3.57 -11.46
C GLY A 500 26.74 -2.38 -11.55
N ASP A 501 27.16 -1.30 -10.91
CA ASP A 501 26.85 0.10 -11.22
C ASP A 501 25.46 0.41 -11.81
N VAL A 502 24.41 -0.09 -11.22
CA VAL A 502 23.13 0.59 -11.22
C VAL A 502 23.28 1.64 -10.14
N ASP A 503 23.90 2.70 -10.61
CA ASP A 503 24.46 3.70 -9.79
C ASP A 503 23.52 4.47 -8.91
N GLU A 504 24.11 5.34 -8.22
CA GLU A 504 23.72 6.25 -7.16
C GLU A 504 22.26 6.76 -7.16
N LEU A 505 21.47 6.64 -8.23
CA LEU A 505 20.13 7.21 -8.29
C LEU A 505 19.00 6.16 -8.22
N GLY A 506 19.13 5.02 -8.87
CA GLY A 506 18.09 3.97 -8.82
C GLY A 506 18.10 3.19 -7.51
N ARG A 507 19.28 2.92 -6.95
CA ARG A 507 19.43 2.18 -5.69
C ARG A 507 19.11 3.02 -4.46
N THR A 508 19.34 4.34 -4.50
CA THR A 508 19.02 5.22 -3.38
C THR A 508 17.57 5.13 -2.97
N TRP A 509 16.68 4.81 -3.89
CA TRP A 509 15.26 4.66 -3.64
C TRP A 509 14.81 3.21 -3.45
N ALA A 510 15.40 2.29 -4.18
CA ALA A 510 15.08 0.87 -4.09
C ALA A 510 15.77 0.20 -2.90
N ASP A 511 16.98 0.65 -2.54
CA ASP A 511 17.75 0.07 -1.44
C ASP A 511 17.59 0.82 -0.10
N GLY A 512 16.76 1.88 -0.08
CA GLY A 512 16.52 2.63 1.14
C GLY A 512 17.76 3.35 1.66
N SER A 513 18.71 3.75 0.79
CA SER A 513 19.85 4.59 1.16
C SER A 513 19.39 6.01 1.55
N ILE A 514 18.50 6.05 2.49
CA ILE A 514 18.22 7.19 3.33
C ILE A 514 19.47 7.32 4.20
N VAL A 515 20.15 8.43 4.10
CA VAL A 515 21.32 8.71 4.92
C VAL A 515 20.90 8.55 6.38
N GLN A 516 21.27 7.43 6.97
CA GLN A 516 21.35 7.36 8.43
C GLN A 516 22.49 8.30 8.80
N GLY A 517 22.15 9.42 9.42
CA GLY A 517 23.17 10.19 10.11
C GLY A 517 23.97 9.22 10.97
N GLU A 518 25.29 9.14 10.77
CA GLU A 518 26.15 8.34 11.63
C GLU A 518 25.92 8.79 13.07
N ALA A 519 25.07 8.09 13.78
CA ALA A 519 25.08 8.12 15.22
C ALA A 519 26.34 7.38 15.62
N ASP A 520 27.40 8.12 15.99
CA ASP A 520 28.52 7.61 16.76
C ASP A 520 27.94 6.92 18.00
N LEU A 521 27.68 5.62 17.87
CA LEU A 521 27.47 4.78 19.03
C LEU A 521 28.82 4.71 19.75
N PRO A 522 28.91 5.12 21.03
CA PRO A 522 30.11 4.93 21.78
C PRO A 522 30.39 3.41 21.83
N SER A 523 31.58 3.02 21.37
CA SER A 523 32.08 1.66 21.48
C SER A 523 31.93 1.19 22.91
N ALA A 524 31.21 0.10 23.11
CA ALA A 524 31.17 -0.61 24.38
C ALA A 524 32.51 -1.35 24.58
N ASP A 525 33.55 -0.61 24.99
CA ASP A 525 34.78 -1.12 25.57
C ASP A 525 35.46 0.03 26.32
N GLU A 526 35.05 0.20 27.59
CA GLU A 526 35.87 0.51 28.77
C GLU A 526 35.04 0.37 30.05
#